data_fdb66ca0083d96afebfe1dd663ecd2d0
#
_entry.id   fdb66ca0083d96afebfe1dd663ecd2d0
#
_cell.length_a   1.000
_cell.length_b   1.000
_cell.length_c   1.000
_cell.angle_alpha   90.00
_cell.angle_beta   90.00
_cell.angle_gamma   90.00
#
_symmetry.space_group_name_H-M   'P 1'
#
loop_
_entity.id
_entity.type
_entity.pdbx_description
1 polymer ?
#
loop_
_entity_poly.entity_id
_entity_poly.type
_entity_poly.pdbx_seq_one_letter_code
_entity_poly.pdbx_strand_id
1 'polypeptide(L)'
;MDRRDRIRGAMIGCAAGDALGYPVEALSEATIIERYGLRGITDYDLDENGTARITADTQLMLLSANGILFAHTRGALRGIMAPVYQYFDGFYFDWYRVQTTERASRSRVGWISAYPSSSAQRALSPTSMRVFSSDKFGSMDEPVNDSKGSGCLLRAVPIGLSYSDDPAYILDLAANTAALTHGHKLAWISSGAFALLVSHIVHEELSIAEAVKKTLKALDNSFPDSLTVVHELMRSIRSAVSLASSASSDLDAIHSLGEGWVAKEALAIGLLSALRHENDIAGAMTFAANHGGNSNTTAAIAGMLVGARIGFSAIPDRFIDRLELVDVILELADDVTTDCPMSDWGPSNPVWEHKYTYCDYAYWRRRNPEAKEDPGKSK
;
A
#
# COMPACT_ATOMS: atom_id res chain seq x y z
N MET A 1 -9.29 -14.60 15.35
CA MET A 1 -9.28 -13.91 14.03
C MET A 1 -8.31 -14.66 13.14
N ASP A 2 -8.70 -15.03 11.94
CA ASP A 2 -7.82 -15.77 11.04
C ASP A 2 -6.95 -14.82 10.17
N ARG A 3 -5.97 -15.40 9.47
CA ARG A 3 -5.05 -14.62 8.59
C ARG A 3 -5.79 -13.91 7.46
N ARG A 4 -6.84 -14.53 6.91
CA ARG A 4 -7.64 -13.95 5.83
C ARG A 4 -8.33 -12.66 6.28
N ASP A 5 -8.92 -12.67 7.47
CA ASP A 5 -9.59 -11.50 8.04
C ASP A 5 -8.60 -10.36 8.30
N ARG A 6 -7.36 -10.68 8.74
CA ARG A 6 -6.27 -9.70 8.91
C ARG A 6 -5.80 -9.10 7.59
N ILE A 7 -5.59 -9.92 6.55
CA ILE A 7 -5.17 -9.42 5.22
C ILE A 7 -6.26 -8.54 4.61
N ARG A 8 -7.52 -8.96 4.67
CA ARG A 8 -8.65 -8.14 4.25
C ARG A 8 -8.70 -6.81 5.02
N GLY A 9 -8.56 -6.88 6.36
CA GLY A 9 -8.52 -5.71 7.23
C GLY A 9 -7.39 -4.75 6.89
N ALA A 10 -6.19 -5.26 6.62
CA ALA A 10 -5.04 -4.47 6.19
C ALA A 10 -5.31 -3.72 4.87
N MET A 11 -5.77 -4.44 3.84
CA MET A 11 -5.96 -3.85 2.51
C MET A 11 -7.14 -2.87 2.48
N ILE A 12 -8.26 -3.20 3.12
CA ILE A 12 -9.41 -2.28 3.24
C ILE A 12 -9.05 -1.09 4.13
N GLY A 13 -8.38 -1.31 5.26
CA GLY A 13 -7.93 -0.23 6.14
C GLY A 13 -6.97 0.75 5.44
N CYS A 14 -6.07 0.25 4.59
CA CYS A 14 -5.22 1.07 3.74
C CYS A 14 -6.04 1.95 2.80
N ALA A 15 -6.92 1.34 2.03
CA ALA A 15 -7.75 2.05 1.05
C ALA A 15 -8.71 3.05 1.73
N ALA A 16 -9.26 2.68 2.89
CA ALA A 16 -10.13 3.56 3.67
C ALA A 16 -9.37 4.78 4.22
N GLY A 17 -8.16 4.58 4.74
CA GLY A 17 -7.31 5.68 5.21
C GLY A 17 -6.88 6.59 4.07
N ASP A 18 -6.46 6.05 2.94
CA ASP A 18 -6.14 6.79 1.72
C ASP A 18 -7.34 7.66 1.27
N ALA A 19 -8.52 7.07 1.16
CA ALA A 19 -9.73 7.78 0.74
C ALA A 19 -10.20 8.85 1.75
N LEU A 20 -9.99 8.63 3.06
CA LEU A 20 -10.30 9.62 4.09
C LEU A 20 -9.32 10.80 4.06
N GLY A 21 -8.03 10.54 3.88
CA GLY A 21 -6.99 11.56 3.89
C GLY A 21 -6.90 12.35 2.58
N TYR A 22 -7.33 11.79 1.46
CA TYR A 22 -7.20 12.41 0.14
C TYR A 22 -7.81 13.82 0.02
N PRO A 23 -9.04 14.10 0.50
CA PRO A 23 -9.64 15.43 0.40
C PRO A 23 -8.91 16.52 1.18
N VAL A 24 -8.07 16.14 2.14
CA VAL A 24 -7.32 17.05 3.01
C VAL A 24 -5.81 17.04 2.76
N GLU A 25 -5.33 16.25 1.80
CA GLU A 25 -3.92 16.20 1.43
C GLU A 25 -3.41 17.59 1.05
N ALA A 26 -2.27 17.99 1.63
CA ALA A 26 -1.63 19.29 1.45
C ALA A 26 -2.48 20.53 1.81
N LEU A 27 -3.63 20.36 2.43
CA LEU A 27 -4.38 21.51 3.00
C LEU A 27 -3.75 21.95 4.31
N SER A 28 -3.79 23.26 4.58
CA SER A 28 -3.41 23.73 5.92
C SER A 28 -4.41 23.26 6.96
N GLU A 29 -3.96 23.08 8.21
CA GLU A 29 -4.83 22.71 9.34
C GLU A 29 -5.99 23.70 9.51
N ALA A 30 -5.73 24.99 9.32
CA ALA A 30 -6.77 26.02 9.33
C ALA A 30 -7.85 25.76 8.28
N THR A 31 -7.44 25.36 7.07
CA THR A 31 -8.38 25.02 5.99
C THR A 31 -9.14 23.74 6.28
N ILE A 32 -8.50 22.74 6.89
CA ILE A 32 -9.17 21.51 7.32
C ILE A 32 -10.25 21.84 8.36
N ILE A 33 -9.92 22.65 9.37
CA ILE A 33 -10.86 23.07 10.42
C ILE A 33 -12.01 23.90 9.82
N GLU A 34 -11.72 24.80 8.89
CA GLU A 34 -12.73 25.60 8.19
C GLU A 34 -13.74 24.73 7.43
N ARG A 35 -13.27 23.68 6.75
CA ARG A 35 -14.12 22.80 5.93
C ARG A 35 -14.90 21.76 6.73
N TYR A 36 -14.25 21.15 7.72
CA TYR A 36 -14.75 19.97 8.42
C TYR A 36 -15.04 20.20 9.91
N GLY A 37 -14.83 21.43 10.41
CA GLY A 37 -15.00 21.78 11.82
C GLY A 37 -13.80 21.41 12.70
N LEU A 38 -13.92 21.67 14.02
CA LEU A 38 -12.81 21.53 14.96
C LEU A 38 -12.20 20.12 15.08
N ARG A 39 -12.94 19.10 14.68
CA ARG A 39 -12.44 17.71 14.69
C ARG A 39 -11.75 17.30 13.39
N GLY A 40 -11.70 18.22 12.42
CA GLY A 40 -11.24 17.91 11.07
C GLY A 40 -12.13 16.88 10.36
N ILE A 41 -11.57 16.22 9.34
CA ILE A 41 -12.28 15.17 8.61
C ILE A 41 -12.35 13.90 9.47
N THR A 42 -13.55 13.36 9.67
CA THR A 42 -13.83 12.17 10.49
C THR A 42 -14.64 11.11 9.75
N ASP A 43 -15.10 11.44 8.55
CA ASP A 43 -15.82 10.55 7.63
C ASP A 43 -15.49 10.96 6.20
N TYR A 44 -15.83 10.12 5.22
CA TYR A 44 -15.52 10.37 3.82
C TYR A 44 -16.15 11.67 3.28
N ASP A 45 -15.35 12.42 2.53
CA ASP A 45 -15.83 13.44 1.61
C ASP A 45 -16.12 12.77 0.25
N LEU A 46 -17.39 12.46 0.01
CA LEU A 46 -17.83 11.66 -1.12
C LEU A 46 -17.89 12.49 -2.41
N ASP A 47 -17.58 11.84 -3.52
CA ASP A 47 -17.76 12.45 -4.85
C ASP A 47 -19.26 12.58 -5.25
N GLU A 48 -19.49 13.11 -6.45
CA GLU A 48 -20.83 13.29 -7.00
C GLU A 48 -21.66 11.98 -7.14
N ASN A 49 -20.98 10.83 -7.12
CA ASN A 49 -21.62 9.51 -7.19
C ASN A 49 -21.80 8.88 -5.81
N GLY A 50 -21.44 9.59 -4.75
CA GLY A 50 -21.51 9.08 -3.39
C GLY A 50 -20.40 8.06 -3.06
N THR A 51 -19.24 8.17 -3.69
CA THR A 51 -18.10 7.25 -3.56
C THR A 51 -16.90 7.91 -2.90
N ALA A 52 -16.27 7.24 -1.96
CA ALA A 52 -14.98 7.61 -1.37
C ALA A 52 -13.85 7.14 -2.29
N ARG A 53 -13.15 8.09 -2.91
CA ARG A 53 -12.15 7.82 -3.95
C ARG A 53 -10.79 7.47 -3.34
N ILE A 54 -10.22 6.38 -3.80
CA ILE A 54 -8.82 6.02 -3.53
C ILE A 54 -7.86 6.82 -4.43
N THR A 55 -6.59 6.91 -4.03
CA THR A 55 -5.54 7.57 -4.83
C THR A 55 -4.60 6.58 -5.53
N ALA A 56 -3.58 7.11 -6.20
CA ALA A 56 -2.49 6.33 -6.78
C ALA A 56 -1.78 5.42 -5.76
N ASP A 57 -1.76 5.79 -4.49
CA ASP A 57 -1.13 5.01 -3.43
C ASP A 57 -1.81 3.65 -3.26
N THR A 58 -3.14 3.63 -3.12
CA THR A 58 -3.91 2.37 -3.08
C THR A 58 -3.84 1.63 -4.42
N GLN A 59 -3.96 2.32 -5.55
CA GLN A 59 -3.88 1.70 -6.87
C GLN A 59 -2.56 0.94 -7.07
N LEU A 60 -1.42 1.54 -6.72
CA LEU A 60 -0.11 0.91 -6.83
C LEU A 60 0.09 -0.22 -5.81
N MET A 61 -0.51 -0.14 -4.62
CA MET A 61 -0.56 -1.27 -3.69
C MET A 61 -1.30 -2.48 -4.30
N LEU A 62 -2.48 -2.26 -4.88
CA LEU A 62 -3.25 -3.33 -5.52
C LEU A 62 -2.50 -3.96 -6.71
N LEU A 63 -1.83 -3.13 -7.52
CA LEU A 63 -1.01 -3.61 -8.62
C LEU A 63 0.18 -4.44 -8.14
N SER A 64 0.83 -4.05 -7.05
CA SER A 64 1.92 -4.84 -6.46
C SER A 64 1.41 -6.19 -5.95
N ALA A 65 0.27 -6.24 -5.27
CA ALA A 65 -0.36 -7.50 -4.84
C ALA A 65 -0.69 -8.40 -6.04
N ASN A 66 -1.30 -7.84 -7.09
CA ASN A 66 -1.55 -8.58 -8.33
C ASN A 66 -0.23 -9.05 -8.98
N GLY A 67 0.82 -8.23 -8.95
CA GLY A 67 2.13 -8.55 -9.50
C GLY A 67 2.83 -9.70 -8.78
N ILE A 68 2.69 -9.81 -7.47
CA ILE A 68 3.18 -10.97 -6.69
C ILE A 68 2.49 -12.25 -7.16
N LEU A 69 1.18 -12.25 -7.23
CA LEU A 69 0.40 -13.43 -7.64
C LEU A 69 0.66 -13.80 -9.12
N PHE A 70 0.88 -12.81 -9.98
CA PHE A 70 1.35 -13.05 -11.34
C PHE A 70 2.72 -13.74 -11.35
N ALA A 71 3.69 -13.24 -10.55
CA ALA A 71 5.04 -13.80 -10.48
C ALA A 71 5.02 -15.26 -9.99
N HIS A 72 4.27 -15.53 -8.91
CA HIS A 72 4.10 -16.88 -8.37
C HIS A 72 3.43 -17.83 -9.36
N THR A 73 2.35 -17.39 -10.01
CA THR A 73 1.64 -18.17 -11.03
C THR A 73 2.55 -18.49 -12.23
N ARG A 74 3.30 -17.48 -12.70
CA ARG A 74 4.25 -17.67 -13.80
C ARG A 74 5.41 -18.58 -13.40
N GLY A 75 5.89 -18.47 -12.15
CA GLY A 75 6.89 -19.38 -11.58
C GLY A 75 6.43 -20.82 -11.57
N ALA A 76 5.23 -21.07 -11.06
CA ALA A 76 4.61 -22.40 -11.03
C ALA A 76 4.44 -23.01 -12.44
N LEU A 77 4.09 -22.18 -13.43
CA LEU A 77 3.92 -22.64 -14.83
C LEU A 77 5.24 -22.93 -15.56
N ARG A 78 6.35 -22.31 -15.15
CA ARG A 78 7.62 -22.35 -15.88
C ARG A 78 8.76 -23.03 -15.13
N GLY A 79 8.56 -23.36 -13.84
CA GLY A 79 9.58 -23.93 -12.96
C GLY A 79 10.71 -22.96 -12.63
N ILE A 80 10.58 -21.66 -12.98
CA ILE A 80 11.57 -20.62 -12.70
C ILE A 80 10.89 -19.28 -12.49
N MET A 81 11.32 -18.54 -11.46
CA MET A 81 10.81 -17.22 -11.12
C MET A 81 11.98 -16.27 -10.87
N ALA A 82 11.94 -15.09 -11.48
CA ALA A 82 12.82 -13.98 -11.12
C ALA A 82 12.36 -13.35 -9.79
N PRO A 83 13.22 -12.56 -9.12
CA PRO A 83 12.78 -11.77 -7.96
C PRO A 83 11.51 -10.98 -8.28
N VAL A 84 10.52 -11.04 -7.38
CA VAL A 84 9.15 -10.57 -7.63
C VAL A 84 9.10 -9.10 -8.08
N TYR A 85 9.95 -8.23 -7.48
CA TYR A 85 9.99 -6.80 -7.84
C TYR A 85 10.32 -6.54 -9.32
N GLN A 86 11.01 -7.47 -10.01
CA GLN A 86 11.32 -7.36 -11.43
C GLN A 86 10.09 -7.52 -12.35
N TYR A 87 8.97 -7.96 -11.81
CA TYR A 87 7.71 -8.00 -12.56
C TYR A 87 6.90 -6.72 -12.40
N PHE A 88 7.21 -5.88 -11.39
CA PHE A 88 6.41 -4.70 -11.06
C PHE A 88 6.57 -3.56 -12.06
N ASP A 89 7.73 -3.44 -12.72
CA ASP A 89 7.99 -2.43 -13.74
C ASP A 89 6.93 -2.46 -14.85
N GLY A 90 6.62 -3.64 -15.38
CA GLY A 90 5.58 -3.82 -16.38
C GLY A 90 4.19 -3.41 -15.91
N PHE A 91 3.83 -3.73 -14.65
CA PHE A 91 2.55 -3.35 -14.05
C PHE A 91 2.43 -1.83 -13.86
N TYR A 92 3.47 -1.18 -13.33
CA TYR A 92 3.48 0.26 -13.09
C TYR A 92 3.54 1.06 -14.39
N PHE A 93 4.28 0.57 -15.38
CA PHE A 93 4.36 1.21 -16.70
C PHE A 93 3.03 1.11 -17.44
N ASP A 94 2.38 -0.05 -17.42
CA ASP A 94 1.07 -0.25 -18.05
C ASP A 94 -0.01 0.63 -17.38
N TRP A 95 0.00 0.71 -16.04
CA TRP A 95 -0.86 1.59 -15.26
C TRP A 95 -0.65 3.08 -15.63
N TYR A 96 0.61 3.52 -15.74
CA TYR A 96 0.94 4.87 -16.16
C TYR A 96 0.43 5.17 -17.58
N ARG A 97 0.62 4.24 -18.51
CA ARG A 97 0.17 4.39 -19.89
C ARG A 97 -1.35 4.52 -20.01
N VAL A 98 -2.11 3.78 -19.24
CA VAL A 98 -3.58 3.90 -19.22
C VAL A 98 -4.02 5.31 -18.83
N GLN A 99 -3.28 5.97 -17.94
CA GLN A 99 -3.61 7.34 -17.49
C GLN A 99 -3.19 8.43 -18.47
N THR A 100 -2.15 8.22 -19.24
CA THR A 100 -1.50 9.28 -20.05
C THR A 100 -1.77 9.16 -21.55
N THR A 101 -2.21 8.00 -22.01
CA THR A 101 -2.52 7.76 -23.41
C THR A 101 -3.98 7.32 -23.53
N GLU A 102 -4.74 7.94 -24.47
CA GLU A 102 -6.12 7.52 -24.77
C GLU A 102 -6.22 6.09 -25.34
N ARG A 103 -5.09 5.45 -25.58
CA ARG A 103 -5.02 4.05 -26.03
C ARG A 103 -4.76 3.14 -24.85
N ALA A 104 -5.79 2.42 -24.43
CA ALA A 104 -5.60 1.25 -23.56
C ALA A 104 -4.50 0.37 -24.12
N SER A 105 -3.49 0.05 -23.31
CA SER A 105 -2.45 -0.91 -23.70
C SER A 105 -3.10 -2.23 -24.11
N ARG A 106 -2.63 -2.82 -25.22
CA ARG A 106 -3.11 -4.14 -25.66
C ARG A 106 -2.64 -5.29 -24.75
N SER A 107 -1.63 -5.04 -23.95
CA SER A 107 -1.10 -5.98 -22.96
C SER A 107 -1.41 -5.51 -21.56
N ARG A 108 -2.59 -5.80 -21.05
CA ARG A 108 -2.93 -5.59 -19.66
C ARG A 108 -2.29 -6.68 -18.82
N VAL A 109 -1.40 -6.31 -17.93
CA VAL A 109 -0.61 -7.28 -17.16
C VAL A 109 -1.38 -7.77 -15.93
N GLY A 110 -2.36 -7.01 -15.42
CA GLY A 110 -3.15 -7.36 -14.24
C GLY A 110 -4.66 -7.33 -14.49
N TRP A 111 -5.39 -8.31 -13.95
CA TRP A 111 -6.86 -8.37 -14.08
C TRP A 111 -7.55 -7.15 -13.45
N ILE A 112 -6.97 -6.56 -12.40
CA ILE A 112 -7.50 -5.35 -11.76
C ILE A 112 -7.50 -4.14 -12.72
N SER A 113 -6.65 -4.13 -13.74
CA SER A 113 -6.62 -3.08 -14.76
C SER A 113 -7.90 -3.01 -15.61
N ALA A 114 -8.78 -4.01 -15.52
CA ALA A 114 -10.09 -3.99 -16.15
C ALA A 114 -11.07 -3.01 -15.46
N TYR A 115 -10.77 -2.58 -14.24
CA TYR A 115 -11.61 -1.64 -13.49
C TYR A 115 -11.08 -0.22 -13.68
N PRO A 116 -11.84 0.73 -14.25
CA PRO A 116 -11.37 2.09 -14.53
C PRO A 116 -10.77 2.81 -13.31
N SER A 117 -11.37 2.63 -12.15
CA SER A 117 -10.92 3.24 -10.91
C SER A 117 -9.53 2.77 -10.45
N SER A 118 -9.08 1.58 -10.89
CA SER A 118 -7.74 1.05 -10.56
C SER A 118 -6.60 1.79 -11.25
N SER A 119 -6.92 2.63 -12.23
CA SER A 119 -5.95 3.42 -12.99
C SER A 119 -6.43 4.86 -13.25
N ALA A 120 -7.43 5.33 -12.52
CA ALA A 120 -7.87 6.72 -12.59
C ALA A 120 -6.76 7.67 -12.13
N GLN A 121 -6.57 8.79 -12.84
CA GLN A 121 -5.53 9.76 -12.53
C GLN A 121 -5.84 10.52 -11.24
N ARG A 122 -5.11 10.22 -10.15
CA ARG A 122 -5.33 10.82 -8.81
C ARG A 122 -4.05 10.84 -8.01
N ALA A 123 -3.67 12.03 -7.52
CA ALA A 123 -2.61 12.26 -6.51
C ALA A 123 -1.31 11.46 -6.72
N LEU A 124 -0.87 11.28 -7.97
CA LEU A 124 0.38 10.59 -8.24
C LEU A 124 1.59 11.43 -7.82
N SER A 125 2.47 10.84 -7.03
CA SER A 125 3.68 11.52 -6.59
C SER A 125 4.52 11.98 -7.79
N PRO A 126 5.07 13.23 -7.75
CA PRO A 126 5.93 13.74 -8.83
C PRO A 126 7.16 12.86 -9.10
N THR A 127 7.69 12.19 -8.08
CA THR A 127 8.81 11.25 -8.21
C THR A 127 8.41 10.04 -9.07
N SER A 128 7.31 9.38 -8.73
CA SER A 128 6.80 8.23 -9.48
C SER A 128 6.43 8.61 -10.92
N MET A 129 5.75 9.75 -11.11
CA MET A 129 5.38 10.26 -12.43
C MET A 129 6.62 10.42 -13.34
N ARG A 130 7.69 11.02 -12.81
CA ARG A 130 8.92 11.26 -13.56
C ARG A 130 9.59 9.95 -13.99
N VAL A 131 9.62 8.95 -13.12
CA VAL A 131 10.20 7.64 -13.41
C VAL A 131 9.35 6.91 -14.46
N PHE A 132 8.05 6.82 -14.25
CA PHE A 132 7.15 6.12 -15.18
C PHE A 132 7.13 6.78 -16.57
N SER A 133 7.26 8.11 -16.66
CA SER A 133 7.32 8.82 -17.94
C SER A 133 8.63 8.61 -18.69
N SER A 134 9.71 8.26 -17.99
CA SER A 134 11.03 8.03 -18.62
C SER A 134 11.23 6.60 -19.10
N ASP A 135 10.31 5.67 -18.74
CA ASP A 135 10.45 4.22 -19.00
C ASP A 135 11.79 3.64 -18.48
N LYS A 136 12.35 4.29 -17.44
CA LYS A 136 13.62 3.88 -16.85
C LYS A 136 13.45 3.73 -15.35
N PHE A 137 13.21 2.49 -14.91
CA PHE A 137 13.15 2.14 -13.50
C PHE A 137 14.55 2.08 -12.88
N GLY A 138 14.61 2.39 -11.58
CA GLY A 138 15.85 2.29 -10.80
C GLY A 138 16.03 0.94 -10.15
N SER A 139 17.17 0.81 -9.47
CA SER A 139 17.48 -0.29 -8.54
C SER A 139 18.25 0.26 -7.35
N MET A 140 18.55 -0.58 -6.36
CA MET A 140 19.41 -0.18 -5.24
C MET A 140 20.86 0.09 -5.70
N ASP A 141 21.31 -0.60 -6.75
CA ASP A 141 22.66 -0.44 -7.32
C ASP A 141 22.75 0.74 -8.29
N GLU A 142 21.67 0.98 -9.05
CA GLU A 142 21.57 2.05 -10.05
C GLU A 142 20.36 2.95 -9.77
N PRO A 143 20.42 3.83 -8.76
CA PRO A 143 19.32 4.72 -8.42
C PRO A 143 19.06 5.77 -9.49
N VAL A 144 17.80 6.01 -9.86
CA VAL A 144 17.41 6.97 -10.91
C VAL A 144 17.21 8.39 -10.39
N ASN A 145 17.25 8.60 -9.08
CA ASN A 145 17.11 9.90 -8.40
C ASN A 145 17.57 9.78 -6.94
N ASP A 146 17.43 10.85 -6.15
CA ASP A 146 17.72 10.87 -4.70
C ASP A 146 16.46 11.17 -3.87
N SER A 147 15.31 10.68 -4.30
CA SER A 147 14.04 10.92 -3.62
C SER A 147 13.91 10.11 -2.33
N LYS A 148 13.59 10.81 -1.23
CA LYS A 148 13.25 10.26 0.09
C LYS A 148 11.72 10.12 0.29
N GLY A 149 10.94 10.40 -0.75
CA GLY A 149 9.50 10.54 -0.68
C GLY A 149 8.76 9.29 -0.18
N SER A 150 7.59 9.51 0.39
CA SER A 150 6.72 8.48 0.96
C SER A 150 5.97 7.64 -0.08
N GLY A 151 5.85 8.10 -1.34
CA GLY A 151 5.06 7.45 -2.39
C GLY A 151 5.52 6.04 -2.81
N CYS A 152 6.58 5.48 -2.21
CA CYS A 152 6.98 4.09 -2.39
C CYS A 152 6.47 3.15 -1.28
N LEU A 153 5.98 3.67 -0.15
CA LEU A 153 5.69 2.87 1.03
C LEU A 153 4.57 1.85 0.79
N LEU A 154 3.39 2.31 0.36
CA LEU A 154 2.22 1.45 0.30
C LEU A 154 2.35 0.33 -0.74
N ARG A 155 3.03 0.58 -1.86
CA ARG A 155 3.25 -0.46 -2.88
C ARG A 155 4.17 -1.61 -2.45
N ALA A 156 4.97 -1.40 -1.41
CA ALA A 156 5.84 -2.44 -0.85
C ALA A 156 5.11 -3.35 0.16
N VAL A 157 3.97 -2.92 0.69
CA VAL A 157 3.24 -3.63 1.74
C VAL A 157 2.72 -5.00 1.33
N PRO A 158 2.23 -5.23 0.11
CA PRO A 158 1.81 -6.56 -0.31
C PRO A 158 2.87 -7.65 -0.11
N ILE A 159 4.16 -7.28 -0.09
CA ILE A 159 5.25 -8.18 0.25
C ILE A 159 5.10 -8.69 1.70
N GLY A 160 4.84 -7.79 2.65
CA GLY A 160 4.58 -8.18 4.04
C GLY A 160 3.28 -8.96 4.25
N LEU A 161 2.30 -8.82 3.35
CA LEU A 161 1.08 -9.62 3.35
C LEU A 161 1.29 -11.03 2.79
N SER A 162 2.26 -11.19 1.87
CA SER A 162 2.48 -12.45 1.14
C SER A 162 3.61 -13.31 1.73
N TYR A 163 4.57 -12.73 2.44
CA TYR A 163 5.76 -13.42 2.95
C TYR A 163 5.90 -13.27 4.46
N SER A 164 6.33 -14.35 5.13
CA SER A 164 6.45 -14.42 6.59
C SER A 164 7.74 -15.05 7.11
N ASP A 165 8.38 -15.91 6.33
CA ASP A 165 9.36 -16.88 6.86
C ASP A 165 10.76 -16.32 7.01
N ASP A 166 11.12 -15.29 6.22
CA ASP A 166 12.44 -14.68 6.22
C ASP A 166 12.36 -13.15 6.33
N PRO A 167 12.58 -12.58 7.53
CA PRO A 167 12.60 -11.13 7.73
C PRO A 167 13.61 -10.37 6.85
N ALA A 168 14.78 -10.97 6.57
CA ALA A 168 15.79 -10.33 5.74
C ALA A 168 15.33 -10.28 4.27
N TYR A 169 14.71 -11.33 3.80
CA TYR A 169 14.11 -11.38 2.46
C TYR A 169 12.98 -10.37 2.30
N ILE A 170 12.09 -10.24 3.29
CA ILE A 170 11.00 -9.25 3.26
C ILE A 170 11.58 -7.83 3.20
N LEU A 171 12.57 -7.51 4.04
CA LEU A 171 13.24 -6.21 4.05
C LEU A 171 13.88 -5.89 2.69
N ASP A 172 14.63 -6.84 2.13
CA ASP A 172 15.34 -6.67 0.86
C ASP A 172 14.36 -6.53 -0.32
N LEU A 173 13.36 -7.41 -0.41
CA LEU A 173 12.39 -7.40 -1.49
C LEU A 173 11.57 -6.10 -1.52
N ALA A 174 11.13 -5.61 -0.35
CA ALA A 174 10.40 -4.37 -0.23
C ALA A 174 11.29 -3.13 -0.51
N ALA A 175 12.57 -3.17 -0.11
CA ALA A 175 13.53 -2.13 -0.44
C ALA A 175 13.78 -2.06 -1.95
N ASN A 176 13.97 -3.20 -2.63
CA ASN A 176 14.11 -3.27 -4.09
C ASN A 176 12.84 -2.75 -4.81
N THR A 177 11.65 -3.07 -4.29
CA THR A 177 10.39 -2.53 -4.83
C THR A 177 10.32 -1.00 -4.74
N ALA A 178 10.76 -0.42 -3.64
CA ALA A 178 10.83 1.03 -3.48
C ALA A 178 11.87 1.67 -4.40
N ALA A 179 13.03 1.00 -4.58
CA ALA A 179 14.13 1.47 -5.40
C ALA A 179 13.78 1.61 -6.89
N LEU A 180 12.75 0.91 -7.36
CA LEU A 180 12.25 1.08 -8.73
C LEU A 180 11.96 2.55 -9.09
N THR A 181 11.57 3.36 -8.10
CA THR A 181 11.17 4.77 -8.34
C THR A 181 11.84 5.77 -7.41
N HIS A 182 12.25 5.39 -6.21
CA HIS A 182 12.83 6.27 -5.21
C HIS A 182 14.28 5.85 -4.93
N GLY A 183 15.23 6.67 -5.29
CA GLY A 183 16.65 6.30 -5.28
C GLY A 183 17.36 6.45 -3.93
N HIS A 184 16.79 7.16 -2.96
CA HIS A 184 17.45 7.35 -1.67
C HIS A 184 17.23 6.16 -0.72
N LYS A 185 18.30 5.72 -0.05
CA LYS A 185 18.29 4.58 0.90
C LYS A 185 17.22 4.68 2.00
N LEU A 186 16.90 5.89 2.47
CA LEU A 186 15.88 6.11 3.50
C LEU A 186 14.49 5.66 3.02
N ALA A 187 14.14 5.89 1.74
CA ALA A 187 12.89 5.43 1.16
C ALA A 187 12.84 3.89 1.11
N TRP A 188 13.94 3.25 0.68
CA TRP A 188 14.03 1.79 0.59
C TRP A 188 13.89 1.12 1.95
N ILE A 189 14.70 1.56 2.92
CA ILE A 189 14.74 0.96 4.27
C ILE A 189 13.40 1.20 4.99
N SER A 190 12.77 2.37 4.81
CA SER A 190 11.44 2.64 5.36
C SER A 190 10.37 1.70 4.78
N SER A 191 10.43 1.42 3.48
CA SER A 191 9.51 0.49 2.81
C SER A 191 9.71 -0.95 3.29
N GLY A 192 10.97 -1.38 3.45
CA GLY A 192 11.33 -2.66 4.04
C GLY A 192 10.79 -2.81 5.47
N ALA A 193 11.05 -1.81 6.31
CA ALA A 193 10.57 -1.79 7.69
C ALA A 193 9.04 -1.85 7.78
N PHE A 194 8.34 -1.13 6.91
CA PHE A 194 6.87 -1.13 6.88
C PHE A 194 6.31 -2.50 6.44
N ALA A 195 6.85 -3.09 5.38
CA ALA A 195 6.45 -4.42 4.95
C ALA A 195 6.67 -5.48 6.04
N LEU A 196 7.82 -5.45 6.71
CA LEU A 196 8.13 -6.38 7.80
C LEU A 196 7.23 -6.16 9.02
N LEU A 197 6.91 -4.91 9.37
CA LEU A 197 5.97 -4.57 10.44
C LEU A 197 4.59 -5.19 10.17
N VAL A 198 4.08 -5.04 8.96
CA VAL A 198 2.79 -5.62 8.55
C VAL A 198 2.86 -7.15 8.58
N SER A 199 3.95 -7.76 8.11
CA SER A 199 4.14 -9.22 8.16
C SER A 199 4.04 -9.75 9.59
N HIS A 200 4.69 -9.12 10.55
CA HIS A 200 4.63 -9.51 11.97
C HIS A 200 3.21 -9.41 12.55
N ILE A 201 2.44 -8.37 12.18
CA ILE A 201 1.06 -8.22 12.67
C ILE A 201 0.15 -9.30 12.05
N VAL A 202 0.28 -9.55 10.75
CA VAL A 202 -0.63 -10.45 10.02
C VAL A 202 -0.34 -11.91 10.29
N HIS A 203 0.94 -12.33 10.20
CA HIS A 203 1.30 -13.75 10.22
C HIS A 203 1.67 -14.26 11.62
N GLU A 204 2.17 -13.40 12.51
CA GLU A 204 2.54 -13.78 13.87
C GLU A 204 1.52 -13.29 14.92
N GLU A 205 0.48 -12.61 14.48
CA GLU A 205 -0.62 -12.12 15.32
C GLU A 205 -0.18 -11.17 16.45
N LEU A 206 0.96 -10.50 16.25
CA LEU A 206 1.52 -9.59 17.25
C LEU A 206 0.67 -8.32 17.40
N SER A 207 0.70 -7.72 18.58
CA SER A 207 0.29 -6.32 18.76
C SER A 207 1.19 -5.39 17.94
N ILE A 208 0.72 -4.18 17.64
CA ILE A 208 1.52 -3.21 16.89
C ILE A 208 2.84 -2.92 17.62
N ALA A 209 2.80 -2.77 18.95
CA ALA A 209 3.99 -2.51 19.77
C ALA A 209 5.01 -3.67 19.74
N GLU A 210 4.55 -4.92 19.79
CA GLU A 210 5.42 -6.11 19.69
C GLU A 210 6.02 -6.23 18.28
N ALA A 211 5.22 -6.01 17.24
CA ALA A 211 5.68 -6.01 15.86
C ALA A 211 6.76 -4.94 15.61
N VAL A 212 6.57 -3.72 16.16
CA VAL A 212 7.60 -2.65 16.12
C VAL A 212 8.88 -3.11 16.78
N LYS A 213 8.82 -3.68 17.98
CA LYS A 213 10.01 -4.15 18.71
C LYS A 213 10.77 -5.20 17.89
N LYS A 214 10.05 -6.12 17.25
CA LYS A 214 10.62 -7.17 16.42
C LYS A 214 11.25 -6.62 15.15
N THR A 215 10.55 -5.68 14.47
CA THR A 215 11.06 -4.97 13.29
C THR A 215 12.35 -4.19 13.58
N LEU A 216 12.38 -3.43 14.69
CA LEU A 216 13.58 -2.71 15.11
C LEU A 216 14.78 -3.65 15.33
N LYS A 217 14.55 -4.83 15.93
CA LYS A 217 15.59 -5.84 16.13
C LYS A 217 16.12 -6.40 14.78
N ALA A 218 15.26 -6.60 13.81
CA ALA A 218 15.65 -7.05 12.47
C ALA A 218 16.47 -5.98 11.74
N LEU A 219 16.08 -4.71 11.86
CA LEU A 219 16.79 -3.58 11.25
C LEU A 219 18.23 -3.41 11.77
N ASP A 220 18.50 -3.68 13.04
CA ASP A 220 19.86 -3.57 13.63
C ASP A 220 20.90 -4.42 12.90
N ASN A 221 20.49 -5.51 12.25
CA ASN A 221 21.36 -6.44 11.54
C ASN A 221 21.20 -6.37 10.01
N SER A 222 20.44 -5.41 9.52
CA SER A 222 20.12 -5.28 8.10
C SER A 222 20.85 -4.07 7.49
N PHE A 223 21.08 -4.11 6.19
CA PHE A 223 21.68 -3.01 5.42
C PHE A 223 23.02 -2.51 6.00
N PRO A 224 24.07 -3.36 6.14
CA PRO A 224 25.32 -3.01 6.82
C PRO A 224 26.01 -1.77 6.22
N ASP A 225 25.89 -1.57 4.89
CA ASP A 225 26.46 -0.41 4.20
C ASP A 225 25.61 0.88 4.32
N SER A 226 24.61 0.85 5.20
CA SER A 226 23.63 1.95 5.34
C SER A 226 23.26 2.23 6.81
N LEU A 227 24.10 1.85 7.75
CA LEU A 227 23.80 1.91 9.19
C LEU A 227 23.35 3.31 9.67
N THR A 228 23.93 4.38 9.16
CA THR A 228 23.52 5.75 9.51
C THR A 228 22.06 6.00 9.17
N VAL A 229 21.61 5.53 8.00
CA VAL A 229 20.23 5.66 7.52
C VAL A 229 19.28 4.74 8.29
N VAL A 230 19.73 3.51 8.60
CA VAL A 230 19.00 2.58 9.47
C VAL A 230 18.76 3.23 10.84
N HIS A 231 19.79 3.78 11.46
CA HIS A 231 19.65 4.44 12.76
C HIS A 231 18.77 5.70 12.70
N GLU A 232 18.78 6.42 11.58
CA GLU A 232 17.88 7.56 11.37
C GLU A 232 16.42 7.09 11.38
N LEU A 233 16.08 6.05 10.62
CA LEU A 233 14.73 5.48 10.62
C LEU A 233 14.33 4.93 11.99
N MET A 234 15.21 4.16 12.64
CA MET A 234 14.94 3.58 13.97
C MET A 234 14.68 4.65 15.02
N ARG A 235 15.36 5.80 14.95
CA ARG A 235 15.06 6.96 15.83
C ARG A 235 13.66 7.49 15.57
N SER A 236 13.25 7.65 14.31
CA SER A 236 11.90 8.11 13.95
C SER A 236 10.84 7.16 14.48
N ILE A 237 11.00 5.84 14.32
CA ILE A 237 10.10 4.82 14.85
C ILE A 237 10.05 4.85 16.38
N ARG A 238 11.19 4.94 17.06
CA ARG A 238 11.26 5.05 18.53
C ARG A 238 10.61 6.34 19.05
N SER A 239 10.74 7.44 18.31
CA SER A 239 10.04 8.69 18.64
C SER A 239 8.53 8.51 18.56
N ALA A 240 8.00 7.87 17.50
CA ALA A 240 6.58 7.57 17.40
C ALA A 240 6.07 6.71 18.56
N VAL A 241 6.82 5.67 18.96
CA VAL A 241 6.48 4.82 20.11
C VAL A 241 6.46 5.64 21.42
N SER A 242 7.44 6.50 21.63
CA SER A 242 7.50 7.37 22.83
C SER A 242 6.35 8.37 22.88
N LEU A 243 6.03 8.98 21.74
CA LEU A 243 4.94 9.93 21.60
C LEU A 243 3.56 9.29 21.79
N ALA A 244 3.40 8.01 21.45
CA ALA A 244 2.15 7.30 21.61
C ALA A 244 1.68 7.24 23.06
N SER A 245 2.60 7.19 24.02
CA SER A 245 2.33 7.20 25.47
C SER A 245 2.50 8.57 26.12
N SER A 246 2.82 9.62 25.36
CA SER A 246 3.01 10.97 25.88
C SER A 246 1.67 11.69 26.07
N ALA A 247 1.68 12.75 26.89
CA ALA A 247 0.53 13.65 27.08
C ALA A 247 0.49 14.80 26.04
N SER A 248 1.32 14.77 25.00
CA SER A 248 1.30 15.77 23.93
C SER A 248 -0.01 15.74 23.16
N SER A 249 -0.47 16.90 22.68
CA SER A 249 -1.61 16.95 21.78
C SER A 249 -1.31 16.15 20.49
N ASP A 250 -2.36 15.77 19.77
CA ASP A 250 -2.21 14.98 18.54
C ASP A 250 -1.38 15.72 17.49
N LEU A 251 -1.66 16.98 17.25
CA LEU A 251 -0.92 17.81 16.29
C LEU A 251 0.53 18.05 16.71
N ASP A 252 0.79 18.36 17.98
CA ASP A 252 2.17 18.55 18.46
C ASP A 252 3.00 17.27 18.29
N ALA A 253 2.38 16.12 18.54
CA ALA A 253 3.03 14.82 18.34
C ALA A 253 3.34 14.56 16.87
N ILE A 254 2.40 14.84 15.95
CA ILE A 254 2.62 14.72 14.51
C ILE A 254 3.71 15.68 14.05
N HIS A 255 3.64 16.96 14.39
CA HIS A 255 4.61 17.99 13.99
C HIS A 255 6.04 17.64 14.42
N SER A 256 6.20 16.99 15.56
CA SER A 256 7.53 16.54 16.02
C SER A 256 8.14 15.41 15.17
N LEU A 257 7.32 14.71 14.39
CA LEU A 257 7.75 13.65 13.45
C LEU A 257 7.95 14.16 12.02
N GLY A 258 7.27 15.25 11.63
CA GLY A 258 7.32 15.86 10.31
C GLY A 258 5.95 16.05 9.68
N GLU A 259 5.90 16.15 8.35
CA GLU A 259 4.69 16.37 7.57
C GLU A 259 4.26 15.14 6.75
N GLY A 260 5.01 14.05 6.81
CA GLY A 260 4.69 12.81 6.09
C GLY A 260 5.11 12.77 4.62
N TRP A 261 5.78 13.80 4.10
CA TRP A 261 6.30 13.78 2.72
C TRP A 261 7.52 12.89 2.55
N VAL A 262 8.32 12.72 3.59
CA VAL A 262 9.46 11.80 3.63
C VAL A 262 9.01 10.43 4.15
N ALA A 263 9.48 9.36 3.55
CA ALA A 263 9.06 7.99 3.86
C ALA A 263 9.11 7.65 5.37
N LYS A 264 10.21 8.02 6.07
CA LYS A 264 10.32 7.80 7.52
C LYS A 264 9.28 8.57 8.34
N GLU A 265 8.91 9.78 7.88
CA GLU A 265 7.93 10.63 8.57
C GLU A 265 6.52 10.05 8.42
N ALA A 266 6.14 9.69 7.18
CA ALA A 266 4.85 9.06 6.93
C ALA A 266 4.67 7.77 7.73
N LEU A 267 5.70 6.91 7.74
CA LEU A 267 5.69 5.70 8.53
C LEU A 267 5.57 5.99 10.04
N ALA A 268 6.31 6.98 10.54
CA ALA A 268 6.29 7.34 11.96
C ALA A 268 4.94 7.95 12.39
N ILE A 269 4.33 8.82 11.57
CA ILE A 269 3.02 9.42 11.84
C ILE A 269 1.92 8.35 11.83
N GLY A 270 1.87 7.52 10.78
CA GLY A 270 0.91 6.43 10.70
C GLY A 270 1.06 5.42 11.85
N LEU A 271 2.30 5.11 12.25
CA LEU A 271 2.59 4.24 13.39
C LEU A 271 2.17 4.87 14.73
N LEU A 272 2.48 6.14 14.96
CA LEU A 272 2.04 6.89 16.15
C LEU A 272 0.53 6.81 16.29
N SER A 273 -0.18 7.07 15.19
CA SER A 273 -1.63 7.02 15.16
C SER A 273 -2.17 5.62 15.47
N ALA A 274 -1.62 4.60 14.82
CA ALA A 274 -2.00 3.22 15.04
C ALA A 274 -1.72 2.75 16.49
N LEU A 275 -0.65 3.20 17.12
CA LEU A 275 -0.33 2.89 18.52
C LEU A 275 -1.28 3.59 19.51
N ARG A 276 -1.70 4.83 19.24
CA ARG A 276 -2.69 5.53 20.09
C ARG A 276 -4.09 4.93 19.98
N HIS A 277 -4.42 4.33 18.84
CA HIS A 277 -5.75 3.83 18.47
C HIS A 277 -5.74 2.36 18.03
N GLU A 278 -4.99 1.50 18.70
CA GLU A 278 -4.71 0.12 18.26
C GLU A 278 -5.96 -0.74 17.99
N ASN A 279 -7.10 -0.40 18.60
CA ASN A 279 -8.37 -1.11 18.43
C ASN A 279 -9.49 -0.20 17.87
N ASP A 280 -9.17 1.00 17.42
CA ASP A 280 -10.11 1.97 16.84
C ASP A 280 -9.57 2.50 15.50
N ILE A 281 -9.94 1.83 14.42
CA ILE A 281 -9.52 2.21 13.07
C ILE A 281 -10.00 3.61 12.67
N ALA A 282 -11.21 4.00 13.13
CA ALA A 282 -11.76 5.33 12.84
C ALA A 282 -10.94 6.43 13.52
N GLY A 283 -10.61 6.24 14.80
CA GLY A 283 -9.72 7.14 15.54
C GLY A 283 -8.33 7.21 14.92
N ALA A 284 -7.76 6.06 14.54
CA ALA A 284 -6.46 6.00 13.90
C ALA A 284 -6.43 6.78 12.57
N MET A 285 -7.35 6.52 11.67
CA MET A 285 -7.39 7.20 10.38
C MET A 285 -7.65 8.71 10.55
N THR A 286 -8.59 9.09 11.42
CA THR A 286 -8.90 10.49 11.73
C THR A 286 -7.68 11.22 12.27
N PHE A 287 -6.98 10.64 13.24
CA PHE A 287 -5.76 11.21 13.79
C PHE A 287 -4.72 11.48 12.69
N ALA A 288 -4.44 10.48 11.86
CA ALA A 288 -3.40 10.56 10.83
C ALA A 288 -3.79 11.40 9.61
N ALA A 289 -5.07 11.73 9.40
CA ALA A 289 -5.53 12.53 8.27
C ALA A 289 -5.51 14.06 8.56
N ASN A 290 -5.62 14.48 9.82
CA ASN A 290 -5.89 15.89 10.16
C ASN A 290 -4.63 16.68 10.51
N HIS A 291 -3.71 16.77 9.56
CA HIS A 291 -2.49 17.60 9.66
C HIS A 291 -2.15 18.23 8.31
N GLY A 292 -1.30 19.25 8.29
CA GLY A 292 -0.99 20.03 7.10
C GLY A 292 -0.05 19.37 6.07
N GLY A 293 0.04 18.04 6.06
CA GLY A 293 1.02 17.28 5.25
C GLY A 293 0.40 16.23 4.32
N ASN A 294 1.08 15.10 4.20
CA ASN A 294 0.71 13.97 3.35
C ASN A 294 -0.36 13.08 4.03
N SER A 295 -1.55 13.64 4.18
CA SER A 295 -2.66 13.09 4.98
C SER A 295 -3.20 11.76 4.44
N ASN A 296 -3.24 11.56 3.13
CA ASN A 296 -3.72 10.30 2.54
C ASN A 296 -2.76 9.15 2.85
N THR A 297 -1.45 9.33 2.65
CA THR A 297 -0.45 8.27 2.92
C THR A 297 -0.37 7.95 4.43
N THR A 298 -0.37 8.97 5.31
CA THR A 298 -0.30 8.74 6.76
C THR A 298 -1.55 8.04 7.30
N ALA A 299 -2.75 8.42 6.83
CA ALA A 299 -3.99 7.77 7.20
C ALA A 299 -4.10 6.34 6.61
N ALA A 300 -3.59 6.12 5.38
CA ALA A 300 -3.51 4.78 4.80
C ALA A 300 -2.61 3.84 5.62
N ILE A 301 -1.45 4.32 6.08
CA ILE A 301 -0.55 3.54 6.96
C ILE A 301 -1.25 3.21 8.29
N ALA A 302 -1.89 4.20 8.93
CA ALA A 302 -2.62 4.00 10.17
C ALA A 302 -3.77 2.99 10.00
N GLY A 303 -4.59 3.19 8.97
CA GLY A 303 -5.70 2.30 8.64
C GLY A 303 -5.26 0.87 8.35
N MET A 304 -4.14 0.71 7.63
CA MET A 304 -3.56 -0.61 7.34
C MET A 304 -3.08 -1.34 8.61
N LEU A 305 -2.31 -0.66 9.47
CA LEU A 305 -1.76 -1.28 10.68
C LEU A 305 -2.88 -1.69 11.64
N VAL A 306 -3.86 -0.80 11.87
CA VAL A 306 -5.01 -1.12 12.73
C VAL A 306 -5.92 -2.14 12.06
N GLY A 307 -6.20 -2.03 10.76
CA GLY A 307 -6.98 -3.00 10.01
C GLY A 307 -6.39 -4.42 10.05
N ALA A 308 -5.05 -4.53 9.90
CA ALA A 308 -4.33 -5.79 10.10
C ALA A 308 -4.48 -6.34 11.53
N ARG A 309 -4.52 -5.45 12.52
CA ARG A 309 -4.61 -5.80 13.95
C ARG A 309 -5.99 -6.26 14.36
N ILE A 310 -7.05 -5.56 13.93
CA ILE A 310 -8.44 -5.86 14.35
C ILE A 310 -9.18 -6.78 13.37
N GLY A 311 -8.71 -6.92 12.12
CA GLY A 311 -9.36 -7.65 11.04
C GLY A 311 -10.46 -6.88 10.32
N PHE A 312 -10.85 -7.38 9.14
CA PHE A 312 -11.90 -6.78 8.31
C PHE A 312 -13.26 -6.78 9.01
N SER A 313 -13.59 -7.87 9.70
CA SER A 313 -14.86 -8.03 10.41
C SER A 313 -15.13 -6.99 11.51
N ALA A 314 -14.10 -6.27 11.96
CA ALA A 314 -14.21 -5.22 12.96
C ALA A 314 -14.17 -3.79 12.34
N ILE A 315 -14.00 -3.64 11.03
CA ILE A 315 -14.05 -2.34 10.36
C ILE A 315 -15.50 -1.87 10.29
N PRO A 316 -15.83 -0.63 10.74
CA PRO A 316 -17.19 -0.10 10.67
C PRO A 316 -17.71 -0.02 9.22
N ASP A 317 -18.96 -0.43 8.98
CA ASP A 317 -19.61 -0.48 7.66
C ASP A 317 -19.50 0.84 6.89
N ARG A 318 -19.56 1.99 7.57
CA ARG A 318 -19.42 3.32 6.94
C ARG A 318 -18.11 3.51 6.17
N PHE A 319 -17.05 2.79 6.52
CA PHE A 319 -15.76 2.79 5.81
C PHE A 319 -15.67 1.71 4.74
N ILE A 320 -16.70 0.90 4.58
CA ILE A 320 -16.79 -0.17 3.59
C ILE A 320 -17.78 0.20 2.50
N ASP A 321 -19.02 0.56 2.87
CA ASP A 321 -20.17 0.71 1.96
C ASP A 321 -19.96 1.75 0.85
N ARG A 322 -19.13 2.76 1.08
CA ARG A 322 -18.89 3.86 0.13
C ARG A 322 -17.48 3.85 -0.46
N LEU A 323 -16.63 2.94 -0.01
CA LEU A 323 -15.25 2.87 -0.48
C LEU A 323 -15.20 2.32 -1.90
N GLU A 324 -14.40 2.96 -2.74
CA GLU A 324 -14.16 2.53 -4.11
C GLU A 324 -13.44 1.18 -4.18
N LEU A 325 -13.82 0.32 -5.13
CA LEU A 325 -13.19 -0.99 -5.41
C LEU A 325 -13.21 -2.01 -4.25
N VAL A 326 -14.12 -1.91 -3.29
CA VAL A 326 -14.19 -2.85 -2.14
C VAL A 326 -14.17 -4.31 -2.57
N ASP A 327 -15.03 -4.69 -3.53
CA ASP A 327 -15.10 -6.08 -4.00
C ASP A 327 -13.80 -6.56 -4.64
N VAL A 328 -13.12 -5.67 -5.39
CA VAL A 328 -11.81 -5.94 -6.02
C VAL A 328 -10.74 -6.12 -4.96
N ILE A 329 -10.72 -5.24 -3.95
CA ILE A 329 -9.75 -5.30 -2.84
C ILE A 329 -9.95 -6.59 -2.04
N LEU A 330 -11.18 -6.95 -1.72
CA LEU A 330 -11.48 -8.17 -0.97
C LEU A 330 -11.16 -9.44 -1.77
N GLU A 331 -11.47 -9.48 -3.06
CA GLU A 331 -11.10 -10.59 -3.92
C GLU A 331 -9.57 -10.76 -4.00
N LEU A 332 -8.85 -9.66 -4.17
CA LEU A 332 -7.39 -9.68 -4.22
C LEU A 332 -6.77 -10.08 -2.86
N ALA A 333 -7.34 -9.62 -1.75
CA ALA A 333 -6.93 -10.02 -0.40
C ALA A 333 -7.10 -11.53 -0.14
N ASP A 334 -8.19 -12.10 -0.66
CA ASP A 334 -8.44 -13.53 -0.59
C ASP A 334 -7.42 -14.32 -1.41
N ASP A 335 -7.10 -13.83 -2.59
CA ASP A 335 -6.10 -14.46 -3.46
C ASP A 335 -4.68 -14.35 -2.85
N VAL A 336 -4.33 -13.22 -2.23
CA VAL A 336 -3.08 -13.08 -1.46
C VAL A 336 -3.03 -14.05 -0.28
N THR A 337 -4.18 -14.29 0.38
CA THR A 337 -4.25 -15.28 1.48
C THR A 337 -4.03 -16.70 1.00
N THR A 338 -4.57 -17.05 -0.17
CA THR A 338 -4.51 -18.39 -0.76
C THR A 338 -3.17 -18.65 -1.41
N ASP A 339 -2.56 -17.59 -1.99
CA ASP A 339 -1.42 -17.62 -2.90
C ASP A 339 -1.71 -18.49 -4.15
N CYS A 340 -0.70 -18.67 -5.01
CA CYS A 340 -0.84 -19.51 -6.19
C CYS A 340 -1.12 -20.96 -5.79
N PRO A 341 -2.30 -21.52 -6.13
CA PRO A 341 -2.66 -22.89 -5.74
C PRO A 341 -1.99 -23.97 -6.60
N MET A 342 -1.16 -23.57 -7.56
CA MET A 342 -0.44 -24.47 -8.45
C MET A 342 1.00 -24.68 -7.98
N SER A 343 1.58 -25.80 -8.35
CA SER A 343 2.99 -26.10 -8.17
C SER A 343 3.56 -26.71 -9.46
N ASP A 344 4.88 -26.71 -9.60
CA ASP A 344 5.60 -27.23 -10.78
C ASP A 344 5.18 -28.66 -11.17
N TRP A 345 4.66 -29.43 -10.22
CA TRP A 345 4.26 -30.82 -10.38
C TRP A 345 2.78 -31.07 -10.08
N GLY A 346 2.04 -30.01 -9.78
CA GLY A 346 0.62 -30.06 -9.45
C GLY A 346 -0.30 -29.96 -10.66
N PRO A 347 -1.61 -30.17 -10.46
CA PRO A 347 -2.59 -29.99 -11.52
C PRO A 347 -2.68 -28.51 -11.93
N SER A 348 -2.91 -28.25 -13.22
CA SER A 348 -3.27 -26.95 -13.74
C SER A 348 -4.55 -26.42 -13.11
N ASN A 349 -4.60 -25.10 -12.87
CA ASN A 349 -5.82 -24.38 -12.48
C ASN A 349 -6.14 -23.31 -13.54
N PRO A 350 -6.90 -23.67 -14.59
CA PRO A 350 -7.14 -22.76 -15.70
C PRO A 350 -7.83 -21.43 -15.30
N VAL A 351 -8.65 -21.44 -14.26
CA VAL A 351 -9.31 -20.21 -13.76
C VAL A 351 -8.29 -19.25 -13.19
N TRP A 352 -7.38 -19.77 -12.36
CA TRP A 352 -6.29 -19.00 -11.76
C TRP A 352 -5.29 -18.51 -12.81
N GLU A 353 -4.91 -19.38 -13.75
CA GLU A 353 -4.01 -19.03 -14.87
C GLU A 353 -4.59 -17.90 -15.72
N HIS A 354 -5.88 -17.97 -16.08
CA HIS A 354 -6.55 -16.91 -16.82
C HIS A 354 -6.59 -15.60 -16.05
N LYS A 355 -6.77 -15.65 -14.73
CA LYS A 355 -6.78 -14.48 -13.86
C LYS A 355 -5.41 -13.81 -13.77
N TYR A 356 -4.36 -14.58 -13.52
CA TYR A 356 -3.05 -14.02 -13.15
C TYR A 356 -1.99 -14.10 -14.26
N THR A 357 -2.16 -14.88 -15.31
CA THR A 357 -1.16 -15.01 -16.38
C THR A 357 -1.61 -14.41 -17.70
N TYR A 358 -2.85 -14.70 -18.08
CA TYR A 358 -3.39 -14.24 -19.36
C TYR A 358 -4.15 -12.91 -19.24
N CYS A 359 -4.54 -12.52 -18.03
CA CYS A 359 -5.33 -11.31 -17.71
C CYS A 359 -6.52 -11.16 -18.66
N ASP A 360 -7.23 -12.27 -18.87
CA ASP A 360 -8.23 -12.40 -19.93
C ASP A 360 -9.47 -11.56 -19.57
N TYR A 361 -9.83 -10.65 -20.47
CA TYR A 361 -11.08 -9.87 -20.35
C TYR A 361 -12.32 -10.74 -20.23
N ALA A 362 -12.35 -11.93 -20.83
CA ALA A 362 -13.44 -12.89 -20.68
C ALA A 362 -13.59 -13.39 -19.23
N TYR A 363 -12.49 -13.46 -18.47
CA TYR A 363 -12.55 -13.73 -17.02
C TYR A 363 -13.25 -12.60 -16.27
N TRP A 364 -12.85 -11.35 -16.50
CA TRP A 364 -13.46 -10.18 -15.90
C TRP A 364 -14.95 -10.07 -16.25
N ARG A 365 -15.33 -10.24 -17.52
CA ARG A 365 -16.70 -10.16 -17.98
C ARG A 365 -17.64 -11.19 -17.36
N ARG A 366 -17.16 -12.39 -17.08
CA ARG A 366 -17.94 -13.42 -16.36
C ARG A 366 -18.28 -13.01 -14.94
N ARG A 367 -17.42 -12.23 -14.29
CA ARG A 367 -17.60 -11.72 -12.92
C ARG A 367 -18.36 -10.41 -12.87
N ASN A 368 -18.46 -9.71 -14.00
CA ASN A 368 -19.16 -8.44 -14.15
C ASN A 368 -20.19 -8.55 -15.30
N PRO A 369 -21.23 -9.40 -15.19
CA PRO A 369 -22.16 -9.67 -16.28
C PRO A 369 -22.96 -8.45 -16.71
N GLU A 370 -23.11 -7.44 -15.84
CA GLU A 370 -23.80 -6.19 -16.11
C GLU A 370 -22.93 -5.15 -16.84
N ALA A 371 -21.65 -5.37 -16.95
CA ALA A 371 -20.74 -4.47 -17.67
C ALA A 371 -21.06 -4.50 -19.18
N LYS A 372 -21.60 -3.40 -19.69
CA LYS A 372 -22.11 -3.32 -21.08
C LYS A 372 -21.00 -3.21 -22.13
N GLU A 373 -19.78 -2.77 -21.77
CA GLU A 373 -18.70 -2.50 -22.73
C GLU A 373 -17.37 -3.10 -22.31
N ASP A 374 -16.62 -3.57 -23.30
CA ASP A 374 -15.21 -3.94 -23.16
C ASP A 374 -14.38 -2.68 -22.89
N PRO A 375 -13.79 -2.48 -21.70
CA PRO A 375 -12.92 -1.32 -21.46
C PRO A 375 -11.72 -1.24 -22.41
N GLY A 376 -11.45 -2.29 -23.18
CA GLY A 376 -10.42 -2.34 -24.23
C GLY A 376 -10.91 -1.99 -25.64
N LYS A 377 -12.22 -1.79 -25.83
CA LYS A 377 -12.83 -1.52 -27.13
C LYS A 377 -13.41 -0.12 -27.31
N SER A 378 -13.17 0.82 -26.38
CA SER A 378 -13.46 2.22 -26.69
C SER A 378 -12.59 2.64 -27.88
N LYS A 379 -13.30 2.99 -28.95
CA LYS A 379 -12.77 3.32 -30.29
C LYS A 379 -11.78 4.48 -30.26
#